data_14e5303fe3b923dc3998c0d5feb6a96c
#
_entry.id   14e5303fe3b923dc3998c0d5feb6a96c
#
_cell.length_a   1.000
_cell.length_b   1.000
_cell.length_c   1.000
_cell.angle_alpha   90.00
_cell.angle_beta   90.00
_cell.angle_gamma   90.00
#
_symmetry.space_group_name_H-M   'P 1'
#
loop_
_entity.id
_entity.type
_entity.pdbx_description
1 polymer ?
#
loop_
_entity_poly.entity_id
_entity_poly.type
_entity_poly.pdbx_seq_one_letter_code
_entity_poly.pdbx_strand_id
1 'polypeptide(L)'
;MKLALSVGYWSAGPPAGVEEQIAVAEELGFDSIWTAEAYGSDALTPLAWWGSKTSKIKLGTGIIQMSARTPAATAMAAMTMDHLCDGRFILGLGVSGPQVVEGWYGMPYPKPLARTREYVEIVRRIVAREDRVTFDGEHYTLPYPDGSGLGKPLKSTLHPRRSEIPIYLAAEGPKNVALAAEIADG
;
A
#
# COMPACT_ATOMS: atom_id res chain seq x y z
N MET A 1 6.85 19.64 -14.88
CA MET A 1 7.42 18.36 -14.37
C MET A 1 6.96 18.23 -12.92
N LYS A 2 6.51 17.05 -12.49
CA LYS A 2 6.18 16.79 -11.09
C LYS A 2 7.44 16.28 -10.38
N LEU A 3 7.77 16.89 -9.24
CA LEU A 3 8.89 16.45 -8.39
C LEU A 3 8.35 15.69 -7.17
N ALA A 4 9.06 14.68 -6.74
CA ALA A 4 8.75 13.90 -5.55
C ALA A 4 9.97 13.80 -4.63
N LEU A 5 9.75 13.76 -3.33
CA LEU A 5 10.77 13.50 -2.34
C LEU A 5 10.65 12.04 -1.87
N SER A 6 11.71 11.25 -2.03
CA SER A 6 11.78 9.91 -1.46
C SER A 6 12.59 9.96 -0.16
N VAL A 7 11.97 9.54 0.94
CA VAL A 7 12.62 9.45 2.26
C VAL A 7 12.97 8.01 2.64
N GLY A 8 12.61 7.04 1.79
CA GLY A 8 12.98 5.64 1.96
C GLY A 8 12.45 4.99 3.24
N TYR A 9 13.21 4.07 3.79
CA TYR A 9 12.98 3.41 5.10
C TYR A 9 14.22 3.57 5.99
N TRP A 10 14.04 3.40 7.30
CA TRP A 10 15.10 3.59 8.27
C TRP A 10 15.86 2.29 8.54
N SER A 11 17.17 2.39 8.72
CA SER A 11 18.01 1.28 9.18
C SER A 11 18.36 1.41 10.67
N ALA A 12 18.93 2.51 11.09
CA ALA A 12 19.35 2.75 12.48
C ALA A 12 18.43 3.72 13.24
N GLY A 13 17.58 4.46 12.52
CA GLY A 13 16.67 5.44 13.07
C GLY A 13 16.17 6.41 12.00
N PRO A 14 15.33 7.39 12.36
CA PRO A 14 14.84 8.36 11.40
C PRO A 14 16.00 9.21 10.84
N PRO A 15 15.96 9.58 9.54
CA PRO A 15 16.95 10.47 8.95
C PRO A 15 16.97 11.84 9.67
N ALA A 16 18.15 12.38 9.92
CA ALA A 16 18.26 13.70 10.51
C ALA A 16 17.70 14.78 9.58
N GLY A 17 16.93 15.73 10.12
CA GLY A 17 16.38 16.85 9.37
C GLY A 17 15.28 16.48 8.37
N VAL A 18 14.71 15.29 8.44
CA VAL A 18 13.68 14.84 7.50
C VAL A 18 12.40 15.68 7.58
N GLU A 19 12.02 16.14 8.77
CA GLU A 19 10.82 16.97 8.94
C GLU A 19 10.98 18.34 8.26
N GLU A 20 12.15 18.96 8.40
CA GLU A 20 12.47 20.20 7.70
C GLU A 20 12.52 20.02 6.19
N GLN A 21 13.09 18.92 5.70
CA GLN A 21 13.11 18.59 4.27
C GLN A 21 11.70 18.45 3.70
N ILE A 22 10.79 17.81 4.44
CA ILE A 22 9.39 17.64 4.04
C ILE A 22 8.66 19.00 4.03
N ALA A 23 8.87 19.83 5.06
CA ALA A 23 8.27 21.15 5.11
C ALA A 23 8.74 22.03 3.93
N VAL A 24 10.04 22.03 3.62
CA VAL A 24 10.60 22.72 2.46
C VAL A 24 10.07 22.16 1.14
N ALA A 25 9.95 20.83 1.01
CA ALA A 25 9.39 20.22 -0.18
C ALA A 25 7.92 20.64 -0.43
N GLU A 26 7.10 20.73 0.63
CA GLU A 26 5.73 21.21 0.53
C GLU A 26 5.69 22.71 0.15
N GLU A 27 6.53 23.54 0.74
CA GLU A 27 6.65 24.97 0.44
C GLU A 27 7.06 25.21 -1.03
N LEU A 28 8.02 24.44 -1.52
CA LEU A 28 8.50 24.49 -2.90
C LEU A 28 7.53 23.86 -3.93
N GLY A 29 6.42 23.28 -3.47
CA GLY A 29 5.39 22.71 -4.35
C GLY A 29 5.75 21.35 -4.95
N PHE A 30 6.50 20.54 -4.23
CA PHE A 30 6.69 19.12 -4.62
C PHE A 30 5.33 18.42 -4.66
N ASP A 31 5.14 17.52 -5.64
CA ASP A 31 3.88 16.81 -5.84
C ASP A 31 3.62 15.78 -4.73
N SER A 32 4.66 15.10 -4.28
CA SER A 32 4.51 13.98 -3.35
C SER A 32 5.75 13.68 -2.52
N ILE A 33 5.55 13.04 -1.35
CA ILE A 33 6.60 12.38 -0.56
C ILE A 33 6.34 10.87 -0.50
N TRP A 34 7.42 10.09 -0.44
CA TRP A 34 7.36 8.63 -0.52
C TRP A 34 8.19 7.99 0.58
N THR A 35 7.54 7.09 1.34
CA THR A 35 8.19 6.20 2.30
C THR A 35 8.25 4.79 1.74
N ALA A 36 9.15 3.97 2.26
CA ALA A 36 9.29 2.59 1.84
C ALA A 36 9.36 1.64 3.05
N GLU A 37 9.26 0.35 2.79
CA GLU A 37 9.57 -0.69 3.78
C GLU A 37 10.30 -1.86 3.10
N ALA A 38 11.17 -2.49 3.89
CA ALA A 38 11.82 -3.74 3.53
C ALA A 38 11.93 -4.62 4.78
N TYR A 39 13.00 -4.47 5.55
CA TYR A 39 13.25 -5.10 6.87
C TYR A 39 13.83 -4.07 7.87
N GLY A 40 13.48 -2.81 7.69
CA GLY A 40 13.76 -1.67 8.59
C GLY A 40 12.45 -1.10 9.15
N SER A 41 12.25 0.23 9.05
CA SER A 41 10.96 0.83 9.41
C SER A 41 9.85 0.39 8.46
N ASP A 42 8.60 0.36 8.96
CA ASP A 42 7.44 0.26 8.08
C ASP A 42 7.22 1.57 7.29
N ALA A 43 6.40 1.50 6.25
CA ALA A 43 6.17 2.66 5.39
C ALA A 43 5.03 3.56 5.86
N LEU A 44 4.02 3.01 6.54
CA LEU A 44 2.80 3.74 6.87
C LEU A 44 2.96 4.63 8.10
N THR A 45 3.62 4.14 9.14
CA THR A 45 3.76 4.87 10.42
C THR A 45 4.53 6.19 10.26
N PRO A 46 5.72 6.21 9.63
CA PRO A 46 6.43 7.46 9.37
C PRO A 46 5.63 8.39 8.44
N LEU A 47 4.98 7.84 7.42
CA LEU A 47 4.20 8.62 6.48
C LEU A 47 3.00 9.31 7.15
N ALA A 48 2.31 8.62 8.06
CA ALA A 48 1.24 9.20 8.87
C ALA A 48 1.74 10.33 9.78
N TRP A 49 2.88 10.11 10.44
CA TRP A 49 3.50 11.10 11.32
C TRP A 49 3.87 12.39 10.58
N TRP A 50 4.56 12.27 9.45
CA TRP A 50 4.94 13.42 8.64
C TRP A 50 3.76 14.04 7.90
N GLY A 51 2.84 13.22 7.44
CA GLY A 51 1.63 13.66 6.77
C GLY A 51 0.73 14.55 7.65
N SER A 52 0.75 14.33 8.98
CA SER A 52 0.02 15.16 9.93
C SER A 52 0.54 16.61 10.01
N LYS A 53 1.75 16.85 9.51
CA LYS A 53 2.41 18.17 9.49
C LYS A 53 2.35 18.83 8.11
N THR A 54 1.64 18.23 7.16
CA THR A 54 1.51 18.70 5.77
C THR A 54 0.04 18.88 5.39
N SER A 55 -0.24 19.70 4.39
CA SER A 55 -1.60 20.04 3.99
C SER A 55 -1.88 19.90 2.49
N LYS A 56 -0.85 19.87 1.64
CA LYS A 56 -0.97 19.89 0.17
C LYS A 56 -0.27 18.73 -0.50
N ILE A 57 0.95 18.40 -0.08
CA ILE A 57 1.77 17.38 -0.70
C ILE A 57 1.11 16.01 -0.56
N LYS A 58 1.12 15.20 -1.62
CA LYS A 58 0.59 13.84 -1.59
C LYS A 58 1.52 12.92 -0.79
N LEU A 59 0.94 11.93 -0.19
CA LEU A 59 1.62 10.96 0.66
C LEU A 59 1.59 9.58 0.01
N GLY A 60 2.71 9.07 -0.42
CA GLY A 60 2.81 7.79 -1.11
C GLY A 60 3.67 6.76 -0.37
N THR A 61 3.31 5.50 -0.51
CA THR A 61 4.19 4.39 -0.13
C THR A 61 4.93 3.88 -1.36
N GLY A 62 6.22 3.79 -1.29
CA GLY A 62 7.05 3.30 -2.40
C GLY A 62 8.07 2.27 -1.92
N ILE A 63 7.65 1.14 -1.48
CA ILE A 63 6.31 0.49 -1.47
C ILE A 63 5.94 -0.01 -0.07
N ILE A 64 4.68 -0.44 0.18
CA ILE A 64 4.38 -1.45 1.19
C ILE A 64 4.42 -2.86 0.57
N GLN A 65 4.90 -3.80 1.36
CA GLN A 65 5.05 -5.18 0.90
C GLN A 65 3.75 -5.97 1.04
N MET A 66 3.27 -6.54 -0.06
CA MET A 66 2.05 -7.36 -0.07
C MET A 66 2.16 -8.60 0.83
N SER A 67 3.38 -9.12 1.05
CA SER A 67 3.61 -10.27 1.92
C SER A 67 3.55 -9.96 3.40
N ALA A 68 3.70 -8.68 3.77
CA ALA A 68 3.64 -8.24 5.16
C ALA A 68 2.20 -8.08 5.69
N ARG A 69 1.22 -7.98 4.80
CA ARG A 69 -0.18 -7.67 5.16
C ARG A 69 -1.16 -8.43 4.27
N THR A 70 -2.30 -8.80 4.84
CA THR A 70 -3.42 -9.28 4.01
C THR A 70 -4.01 -8.14 3.17
N PRO A 71 -4.65 -8.44 2.01
CA PRO A 71 -5.33 -7.40 1.23
C PRO A 71 -6.32 -6.56 2.05
N ALA A 72 -7.06 -7.21 2.95
CA ALA A 72 -8.02 -6.53 3.82
C ALA A 72 -7.32 -5.55 4.80
N ALA A 73 -6.22 -5.97 5.44
CA ALA A 73 -5.45 -5.10 6.33
C ALA A 73 -4.86 -3.91 5.56
N THR A 74 -4.40 -4.11 4.33
CA THR A 74 -3.90 -3.05 3.46
C THR A 74 -5.00 -2.05 3.07
N ALA A 75 -6.17 -2.55 2.67
CA ALA A 75 -7.31 -1.68 2.34
C ALA A 75 -7.76 -0.84 3.55
N MET A 76 -7.83 -1.45 4.74
CA MET A 76 -8.14 -0.73 5.99
C MET A 76 -7.11 0.37 6.27
N ALA A 77 -5.82 0.06 6.16
CA ALA A 77 -4.75 1.03 6.38
C ALA A 77 -4.79 2.16 5.34
N ALA A 78 -5.01 1.82 4.07
CA ALA A 78 -5.12 2.81 3.00
C ALA A 78 -6.30 3.78 3.20
N MET A 79 -7.48 3.27 3.55
CA MET A 79 -8.63 4.11 3.88
C MET A 79 -8.38 4.99 5.10
N THR A 80 -7.72 4.46 6.13
CA THR A 80 -7.36 5.23 7.32
C THR A 80 -6.38 6.34 6.98
N MET A 81 -5.33 6.05 6.22
CA MET A 81 -4.37 7.05 5.74
C MET A 81 -5.05 8.12 4.89
N ASP A 82 -5.95 7.72 4.02
CA ASP A 82 -6.69 8.66 3.15
C ASP A 82 -7.57 9.64 3.94
N HIS A 83 -8.18 9.16 5.04
CA HIS A 83 -8.89 10.05 5.98
C HIS A 83 -7.94 10.99 6.72
N LEU A 84 -6.83 10.48 7.26
CA LEU A 84 -5.86 11.26 8.03
C LEU A 84 -5.20 12.37 7.20
N CYS A 85 -5.00 12.14 5.90
CA CYS A 85 -4.34 13.10 5.02
C CYS A 85 -5.28 13.83 4.06
N ASP A 86 -6.57 13.82 4.32
CA ASP A 86 -7.55 14.58 3.55
C ASP A 86 -7.60 14.23 2.05
N GLY A 87 -7.54 12.91 1.74
CA GLY A 87 -7.63 12.42 0.36
C GLY A 87 -6.34 12.54 -0.45
N ARG A 88 -5.18 12.75 0.19
CA ARG A 88 -3.87 12.90 -0.47
C ARG A 88 -3.06 11.60 -0.57
N PHE A 89 -3.60 10.47 -0.10
CA PHE A 89 -2.87 9.21 -0.06
C PHE A 89 -2.75 8.53 -1.42
N ILE A 90 -1.60 7.91 -1.69
CA ILE A 90 -1.31 7.04 -2.83
C ILE A 90 -0.78 5.71 -2.27
N LEU A 91 -1.45 4.62 -2.59
CA LEU A 91 -1.07 3.29 -2.14
C LEU A 91 -0.07 2.67 -3.12
N GLY A 92 1.21 2.70 -2.79
CA GLY A 92 2.23 1.99 -3.54
C GLY A 92 2.47 0.60 -2.97
N LEU A 93 2.38 -0.42 -3.82
CA LEU A 93 2.48 -1.84 -3.49
C LEU A 93 3.63 -2.51 -4.25
N GLY A 94 4.22 -3.53 -3.64
CA GLY A 94 5.24 -4.34 -4.28
C GLY A 94 5.32 -5.76 -3.72
N VAL A 95 5.84 -6.67 -4.56
CA VAL A 95 6.01 -8.08 -4.20
C VAL A 95 7.28 -8.32 -3.37
N SER A 96 8.21 -7.35 -3.35
CA SER A 96 9.55 -7.53 -2.77
C SER A 96 10.34 -8.66 -3.48
N GLY A 97 11.38 -9.19 -2.83
CA GLY A 97 12.14 -10.33 -3.32
C GLY A 97 12.02 -11.54 -2.39
N PRO A 98 12.34 -12.74 -2.88
CA PRO A 98 12.24 -13.96 -2.08
C PRO A 98 13.10 -13.91 -0.81
N GLN A 99 14.23 -13.19 -0.80
CA GLN A 99 15.07 -13.04 0.38
C GLN A 99 14.35 -12.39 1.54
N VAL A 100 13.49 -11.40 1.27
CA VAL A 100 12.71 -10.71 2.30
C VAL A 100 11.42 -11.48 2.58
N VAL A 101 10.71 -11.93 1.55
CA VAL A 101 9.43 -12.60 1.72
C VAL A 101 9.58 -13.93 2.47
N GLU A 102 10.53 -14.75 2.06
CA GLU A 102 10.77 -16.06 2.69
C GLU A 102 11.63 -15.94 3.94
N GLY A 103 12.70 -15.12 3.88
CA GLY A 103 13.68 -15.01 4.97
C GLY A 103 13.22 -14.16 6.14
N TRP A 104 12.46 -13.09 5.90
CA TRP A 104 12.02 -12.16 6.95
C TRP A 104 10.56 -12.40 7.37
N TYR A 105 9.65 -12.53 6.39
CA TYR A 105 8.22 -12.71 6.68
C TYR A 105 7.80 -14.18 6.82
N GLY A 106 8.66 -15.14 6.46
CA GLY A 106 8.33 -16.58 6.53
C GLY A 106 7.17 -16.97 5.61
N MET A 107 6.97 -16.24 4.52
CA MET A 107 5.86 -16.45 3.58
C MET A 107 6.37 -17.03 2.27
N PRO A 108 5.61 -17.92 1.62
CA PRO A 108 6.01 -18.44 0.31
C PRO A 108 5.99 -17.35 -0.75
N TYR A 109 6.87 -17.48 -1.77
CA TYR A 109 7.00 -16.56 -2.90
C TYR A 109 6.60 -17.16 -4.26
N PRO A 110 5.50 -17.93 -4.41
CA PRO A 110 5.10 -18.48 -5.69
C PRO A 110 4.25 -17.49 -6.50
N LYS A 111 4.38 -17.55 -7.83
CA LYS A 111 3.52 -16.87 -8.79
C LYS A 111 3.19 -15.40 -8.43
N PRO A 112 4.20 -14.53 -8.25
CA PRO A 112 3.97 -13.18 -7.71
C PRO A 112 3.01 -12.33 -8.55
N LEU A 113 2.96 -12.51 -9.86
CA LEU A 113 2.08 -11.73 -10.73
C LEU A 113 0.60 -12.06 -10.54
N ALA A 114 0.25 -13.34 -10.47
CA ALA A 114 -1.12 -13.78 -10.22
C ALA A 114 -1.58 -13.30 -8.83
N ARG A 115 -0.72 -13.48 -7.83
CA ARG A 115 -0.96 -13.00 -6.47
C ARG A 115 -1.17 -11.49 -6.41
N THR A 116 -0.38 -10.71 -7.16
CA THR A 116 -0.53 -9.25 -7.23
C THR A 116 -1.90 -8.86 -7.80
N ARG A 117 -2.34 -9.51 -8.87
CA ARG A 117 -3.65 -9.26 -9.49
C ARG A 117 -4.78 -9.46 -8.49
N GLU A 118 -4.83 -10.61 -7.84
CA GLU A 118 -5.84 -10.92 -6.84
C GLU A 118 -5.81 -9.94 -5.65
N TYR A 119 -4.61 -9.60 -5.18
CA TYR A 119 -4.41 -8.66 -4.07
C TYR A 119 -4.98 -7.28 -4.39
N VAL A 120 -4.62 -6.72 -5.53
CA VAL A 120 -5.10 -5.40 -5.97
C VAL A 120 -6.62 -5.40 -6.14
N GLU A 121 -7.18 -6.46 -6.73
CA GLU A 121 -8.62 -6.58 -6.92
C GLU A 121 -9.37 -6.60 -5.58
N ILE A 122 -8.89 -7.38 -4.60
CA ILE A 122 -9.51 -7.42 -3.27
C ILE A 122 -9.41 -6.04 -2.59
N VAL A 123 -8.26 -5.37 -2.67
CA VAL A 123 -8.10 -4.02 -2.11
C VAL A 123 -9.11 -3.05 -2.74
N ARG A 124 -9.24 -3.03 -4.06
CA ARG A 124 -10.20 -2.17 -4.77
C ARG A 124 -11.64 -2.46 -4.35
N ARG A 125 -12.06 -3.72 -4.27
CA ARG A 125 -13.41 -4.12 -3.81
C ARG A 125 -13.70 -3.63 -2.39
N ILE A 126 -12.72 -3.73 -1.47
CA ILE A 126 -12.88 -3.26 -0.09
C ILE A 126 -13.00 -1.74 -0.04
N VAL A 127 -12.17 -1.01 -0.79
CA VAL A 127 -12.20 0.46 -0.85
C VAL A 127 -13.49 0.96 -1.50
N ALA A 128 -13.93 0.37 -2.61
CA ALA A 128 -15.20 0.73 -3.26
C ALA A 128 -16.41 0.55 -2.32
N ARG A 129 -16.33 -0.41 -1.40
CA ARG A 129 -17.34 -0.65 -0.37
C ARG A 129 -18.77 -0.81 -0.92
N GLU A 130 -18.93 -1.37 -2.12
CA GLU A 130 -20.25 -1.61 -2.71
C GLU A 130 -20.98 -2.72 -1.98
N ASP A 131 -20.33 -3.87 -1.82
CA ASP A 131 -20.90 -5.07 -1.21
C ASP A 131 -20.02 -5.68 -0.11
N ARG A 132 -20.51 -6.76 0.51
CA ARG A 132 -19.72 -7.64 1.34
C ARG A 132 -18.71 -8.38 0.47
N VAL A 133 -17.45 -8.40 0.90
CA VAL A 133 -16.36 -8.94 0.08
C VAL A 133 -16.35 -10.46 0.13
N THR A 134 -16.47 -11.06 -1.05
CA THR A 134 -16.16 -12.46 -1.32
C THR A 134 -15.10 -12.51 -2.42
N PHE A 135 -14.22 -13.49 -2.36
CA PHE A 135 -13.22 -13.73 -3.39
C PHE A 135 -12.89 -15.22 -3.45
N ASP A 136 -12.81 -15.76 -4.65
CA ASP A 136 -12.44 -17.15 -4.90
C ASP A 136 -11.33 -17.17 -5.95
N GLY A 137 -10.09 -17.06 -5.47
CA GLY A 137 -8.87 -16.98 -6.28
C GLY A 137 -7.92 -18.14 -6.02
N GLU A 138 -6.83 -18.16 -6.76
CA GLU A 138 -5.76 -19.15 -6.58
C GLU A 138 -4.96 -18.91 -5.30
N HIS A 139 -4.80 -17.63 -4.90
CA HIS A 139 -3.95 -17.20 -3.78
C HIS A 139 -4.75 -16.69 -2.58
N TYR A 140 -5.95 -16.21 -2.83
CA TYR A 140 -6.82 -15.66 -1.79
C TYR A 140 -8.24 -16.20 -1.94
N THR A 141 -8.80 -16.71 -0.85
CA THR A 141 -10.22 -17.08 -0.75
C THR A 141 -10.83 -16.39 0.46
N LEU A 142 -11.88 -15.62 0.24
CA LEU A 142 -12.59 -14.87 1.28
C LEU A 142 -14.10 -15.15 1.21
N PRO A 143 -14.74 -15.64 2.30
CA PRO A 143 -14.15 -16.06 3.56
C PRO A 143 -13.27 -17.30 3.40
N TYR A 144 -12.35 -17.54 4.36
CA TYR A 144 -11.49 -18.72 4.34
C TYR A 144 -12.33 -20.02 4.45
N PRO A 145 -12.20 -20.97 3.51
CA PRO A 145 -13.11 -22.11 3.43
C PRO A 145 -12.90 -23.16 4.51
N ASP A 146 -11.64 -23.39 4.90
CA ASP A 146 -11.25 -24.47 5.83
C ASP A 146 -11.14 -24.01 7.29
N GLY A 147 -11.91 -22.99 7.64
CA GLY A 147 -11.89 -22.38 8.97
C GLY A 147 -12.90 -23.02 9.94
N SER A 148 -13.23 -22.30 11.00
CA SER A 148 -14.17 -22.69 12.06
C SER A 148 -15.64 -22.82 11.61
N GLY A 149 -15.97 -22.49 10.36
CA GLY A 149 -17.34 -22.37 9.87
C GLY A 149 -18.06 -21.06 10.29
N LEU A 150 -17.41 -20.23 11.07
CA LEU A 150 -17.95 -18.92 11.51
C LEU A 150 -17.56 -17.75 10.58
N GLY A 151 -16.65 -18.00 9.64
CA GLY A 151 -16.27 -17.02 8.63
C GLY A 151 -17.45 -16.61 7.75
N LYS A 152 -17.64 -15.31 7.58
CA LYS A 152 -18.69 -14.77 6.72
C LYS A 152 -18.17 -13.57 5.93
N PRO A 153 -18.74 -13.29 4.75
CA PRO A 153 -18.40 -12.09 4.00
C PRO A 153 -18.65 -10.82 4.84
N LEU A 154 -17.64 -9.96 4.90
CA LEU A 154 -17.72 -8.70 5.65
C LEU A 154 -17.64 -7.50 4.70
N LYS A 155 -18.17 -6.38 5.15
CA LYS A 155 -18.06 -5.07 4.52
C LYS A 155 -17.34 -4.15 5.53
N SER A 156 -16.41 -3.33 5.06
CA SER A 156 -15.71 -2.38 5.95
C SER A 156 -16.70 -1.53 6.74
N THR A 157 -16.46 -1.35 8.02
CA THR A 157 -17.23 -0.42 8.85
C THR A 157 -16.81 1.03 8.59
N LEU A 158 -15.54 1.25 8.23
CA LEU A 158 -15.05 2.54 7.79
C LEU A 158 -15.62 2.85 6.40
N HIS A 159 -16.24 4.01 6.24
CA HIS A 159 -16.61 4.51 4.93
C HIS A 159 -15.41 5.16 4.25
N PRO A 160 -15.13 4.86 2.99
CA PRO A 160 -14.02 5.48 2.28
C PRO A 160 -14.28 6.98 2.09
N ARG A 161 -13.23 7.79 2.16
CA ARG A 161 -13.29 9.21 1.83
C ARG A 161 -13.47 9.44 0.34
N ARG A 162 -12.85 8.58 -0.47
CA ARG A 162 -12.95 8.50 -1.92
C ARG A 162 -13.34 7.09 -2.32
N SER A 163 -14.12 6.94 -3.37
CA SER A 163 -14.47 5.62 -3.92
C SER A 163 -13.26 4.86 -4.46
N GLU A 164 -12.20 5.59 -4.79
CA GLU A 164 -10.95 5.05 -5.32
C GLU A 164 -9.75 5.72 -4.66
N ILE A 165 -8.78 4.93 -4.23
CA ILE A 165 -7.47 5.35 -3.79
C ILE A 165 -6.49 4.94 -4.88
N PRO A 166 -5.65 5.84 -5.43
CA PRO A 166 -4.69 5.47 -6.47
C PRO A 166 -3.74 4.36 -5.99
N ILE A 167 -3.61 3.31 -6.78
CA ILE A 167 -2.70 2.18 -6.53
C ILE A 167 -1.55 2.24 -7.52
N TYR A 168 -0.32 2.33 -7.01
CA TYR A 168 0.91 2.25 -7.78
C TYR A 168 1.60 0.92 -7.52
N LEU A 169 2.16 0.31 -8.56
CA LEU A 169 2.86 -0.97 -8.46
C LEU A 169 4.33 -0.82 -8.79
N ALA A 170 5.19 -1.28 -7.88
CA ALA A 170 6.60 -1.48 -8.21
C ALA A 170 6.73 -2.62 -9.20
N ALA A 171 7.24 -2.32 -10.38
CA ALA A 171 7.33 -3.26 -11.48
C ALA A 171 8.71 -3.23 -12.14
N GLU A 172 9.39 -4.37 -12.12
CA GLU A 172 10.63 -4.63 -12.82
C GLU A 172 10.42 -5.78 -13.81
N GLY A 173 10.99 -5.68 -14.98
CA GLY A 173 10.83 -6.69 -16.02
C GLY A 173 9.49 -6.64 -16.77
N PRO A 174 9.49 -7.13 -18.02
CA PRO A 174 8.41 -6.84 -18.99
C PRO A 174 7.03 -7.32 -18.56
N LYS A 175 6.94 -8.52 -17.97
CA LYS A 175 5.64 -9.09 -17.55
C LYS A 175 5.03 -8.34 -16.38
N ASN A 176 5.87 -7.87 -15.44
CA ASN A 176 5.40 -7.11 -14.27
C ASN A 176 4.98 -5.69 -14.67
N VAL A 177 5.75 -5.06 -15.57
CA VAL A 177 5.39 -3.75 -16.15
C VAL A 177 4.06 -3.84 -16.92
N ALA A 178 3.86 -4.89 -17.73
CA ALA A 178 2.60 -5.10 -18.43
C ALA A 178 1.43 -5.27 -17.46
N LEU A 179 1.62 -6.04 -16.38
CA LEU A 179 0.60 -6.20 -15.34
C LEU A 179 0.30 -4.87 -14.65
N ALA A 180 1.32 -4.11 -14.26
CA ALA A 180 1.13 -2.81 -13.63
C ALA A 180 0.32 -1.85 -14.54
N ALA A 181 0.65 -1.80 -15.82
CA ALA A 181 -0.08 -0.99 -16.79
C ALA A 181 -1.53 -1.41 -16.99
N GLU A 182 -1.86 -2.68 -16.71
CA GLU A 182 -3.23 -3.21 -16.85
C GLU A 182 -4.10 -2.91 -15.62
N ILE A 183 -3.54 -3.03 -14.39
CA ILE A 183 -4.35 -3.07 -13.17
C ILE A 183 -4.09 -1.92 -12.19
N ALA A 184 -3.07 -1.10 -12.42
CA ALA A 184 -2.69 -0.01 -11.52
C ALA A 184 -2.86 1.37 -12.17
N ASP A 185 -2.77 2.40 -11.34
CA ASP A 185 -2.88 3.80 -11.75
C ASP A 185 -1.51 4.44 -12.03
N GLY A 186 -0.44 3.73 -11.68
CA GLY A 186 0.93 4.12 -11.92
C GLY A 186 1.96 3.07 -11.49
#